data_496c71a8629580e0d224525b450c0b7e
#
_entry.id   496c71a8629580e0d224525b450c0b7e
#
_cell.length_a   1.000
_cell.length_b   1.000
_cell.length_c   1.000
_cell.angle_alpha   90.00
_cell.angle_beta   90.00
_cell.angle_gamma   90.00
#
_symmetry.space_group_name_H-M   'P 1'
#
loop_
_entity.id
_entity.type
_entity.pdbx_description
1 polymer ?
#
loop_
_entity_poly.entity_id
_entity_poly.type
_entity_poly.pdbx_seq_one_letter_code
_entity_poly.pdbx_strand_id
1 'polypeptide(L)'
;MNKRVVKNEFYYPSKDGTTQIHAIEWIPDGKVAAVLQMCHGMVEHIDRYDEFARFLAEKGYYVVGHDHLGHGKSVTSKDKLGFFHESKGNTYVIGDIHHLRKITKKKYKDVPYFMLGHSMGSFLLRQYLGLYGDGISGAIVMGTGSKSNLLLTAGKVLCRIIAFGKGWEYRSKLVNNMAFGGFNKKFSQETNGSDWLSRNPVNSQKYAKDPLCSFVFTVNAYYPVSYTHLTLPTIL
;
A
#
# COMPACT_ATOMS: atom_id res chain seq x y z
N MET A 1 7.50 -14.30 -29.08
CA MET A 1 7.01 -12.93 -29.36
C MET A 1 6.62 -12.30 -28.03
N ASN A 2 7.26 -11.20 -27.62
CA ASN A 2 6.81 -10.44 -26.46
C ASN A 2 5.46 -9.83 -26.81
N LYS A 3 4.43 -10.17 -26.03
CA LYS A 3 3.10 -9.57 -26.18
C LYS A 3 3.19 -8.09 -25.79
N ARG A 4 2.55 -7.22 -26.57
CA ARG A 4 2.53 -5.79 -26.30
C ARG A 4 1.70 -5.53 -25.04
N VAL A 5 2.30 -4.88 -24.03
CA VAL A 5 1.60 -4.42 -22.82
C VAL A 5 1.42 -2.91 -22.90
N VAL A 6 0.20 -2.44 -22.73
CA VAL A 6 -0.12 -1.01 -22.65
C VAL A 6 -0.17 -0.62 -21.18
N LYS A 7 0.62 0.40 -20.79
CA LYS A 7 0.59 1.00 -19.46
C LYS A 7 -0.09 2.35 -19.55
N ASN A 8 -1.13 2.58 -18.76
CA ASN A 8 -1.81 3.87 -18.64
C ASN A 8 -1.84 4.32 -17.19
N GLU A 9 -1.72 5.62 -16.99
CA GLU A 9 -1.96 6.29 -15.70
C GLU A 9 -3.30 7.00 -15.75
N PHE A 10 -4.05 6.97 -14.65
CA PHE A 10 -5.30 7.69 -14.50
C PHE A 10 -5.53 8.12 -13.05
N TYR A 11 -6.49 9.01 -12.85
CA TYR A 11 -6.86 9.50 -11.53
C TYR A 11 -8.35 9.28 -11.27
N TYR A 12 -8.69 9.10 -10.00
CA TYR A 12 -10.08 9.06 -9.55
C TYR A 12 -10.21 9.71 -8.17
N PRO A 13 -11.38 10.30 -7.83
CA PRO A 13 -11.54 10.98 -6.56
C PRO A 13 -11.46 10.02 -5.37
N SER A 14 -10.68 10.39 -4.37
CA SER A 14 -10.60 9.70 -3.08
C SER A 14 -11.93 9.80 -2.31
N LYS A 15 -12.09 8.88 -1.38
CA LYS A 15 -13.19 8.93 -0.40
C LYS A 15 -13.00 10.01 0.66
N ASP A 16 -11.84 10.66 0.72
CA ASP A 16 -11.61 11.83 1.58
C ASP A 16 -12.28 13.10 1.06
N GLY A 17 -12.73 13.10 -0.22
CA GLY A 17 -13.43 14.19 -0.86
C GLY A 17 -12.52 15.30 -1.43
N THR A 18 -11.22 15.24 -1.22
CA THR A 18 -10.26 16.30 -1.58
C THR A 18 -9.12 15.83 -2.47
N THR A 19 -8.64 14.59 -2.28
CA THR A 19 -7.48 14.05 -2.97
C THR A 19 -7.87 13.34 -4.26
N GLN A 20 -7.05 13.48 -5.30
CA GLN A 20 -7.12 12.63 -6.48
C GLN A 20 -6.17 11.44 -6.30
N ILE A 21 -6.72 10.24 -6.37
CA ILE A 21 -5.96 9.00 -6.28
C ILE A 21 -5.36 8.66 -7.63
N HIS A 22 -4.04 8.60 -7.69
CA HIS A 22 -3.28 8.16 -8.85
C HIS A 22 -3.32 6.64 -8.96
N ALA A 23 -3.60 6.13 -10.15
CA ALA A 23 -3.64 4.70 -10.44
C ALA A 23 -2.91 4.38 -11.75
N ILE A 24 -2.41 3.17 -11.84
CA ILE A 24 -1.76 2.62 -13.03
C ILE A 24 -2.45 1.32 -13.42
N GLU A 25 -2.72 1.16 -14.71
CA GLU A 25 -3.18 -0.09 -15.30
C GLU A 25 -2.18 -0.62 -16.33
N TRP A 26 -1.98 -1.93 -16.33
CA TRP A 26 -1.21 -2.67 -17.32
C TRP A 26 -2.15 -3.60 -18.06
N ILE A 27 -2.39 -3.29 -19.32
CA ILE A 27 -3.39 -3.94 -20.16
C ILE A 27 -2.69 -4.98 -21.03
N PRO A 28 -3.07 -6.26 -20.97
CA PRO A 28 -2.55 -7.28 -21.84
C PRO A 28 -3.02 -7.08 -23.29
N ASP A 29 -2.24 -7.61 -24.23
CA ASP A 29 -2.69 -7.77 -25.60
C ASP A 29 -3.70 -8.91 -25.70
N GLY A 30 -4.87 -8.65 -26.29
CA GLY A 30 -5.93 -9.62 -26.49
C GLY A 30 -6.87 -9.82 -25.30
N LYS A 31 -7.43 -11.04 -25.18
CA LYS A 31 -8.44 -11.37 -24.16
C LYS A 31 -7.83 -11.37 -22.75
N VAL A 32 -8.51 -10.68 -21.83
CA VAL A 32 -8.14 -10.69 -20.41
C VAL A 32 -8.58 -12.00 -19.75
N ALA A 33 -7.63 -12.74 -19.19
CA ALA A 33 -7.87 -14.00 -18.49
C ALA A 33 -8.36 -13.78 -17.05
N ALA A 34 -7.80 -12.78 -16.36
CA ALA A 34 -8.19 -12.40 -15.00
C ALA A 34 -7.70 -10.98 -14.69
N VAL A 35 -8.24 -10.40 -13.64
CA VAL A 35 -7.79 -9.13 -13.05
C VAL A 35 -6.94 -9.40 -11.83
N LEU A 36 -5.81 -8.68 -11.69
CA LEU A 36 -5.06 -8.55 -10.44
C LEU A 36 -5.05 -7.09 -9.99
N GLN A 37 -5.67 -6.78 -8.85
CA GLN A 37 -5.54 -5.49 -8.20
C GLN A 37 -4.47 -5.56 -7.11
N MET A 38 -3.51 -4.61 -7.12
CA MET A 38 -2.40 -4.57 -6.17
C MET A 38 -2.55 -3.45 -5.15
N CYS A 39 -2.21 -3.75 -3.89
CA CYS A 39 -2.12 -2.83 -2.76
C CYS A 39 -0.67 -2.81 -2.28
N HIS A 40 0.03 -1.70 -2.49
CA HIS A 40 1.45 -1.55 -2.15
C HIS A 40 1.69 -1.37 -0.65
N GLY A 41 2.95 -1.43 -0.25
CA GLY A 41 3.38 -1.30 1.14
C GLY A 41 3.53 0.15 1.62
N MET A 42 4.04 0.29 2.84
CA MET A 42 4.34 1.59 3.46
C MET A 42 5.56 2.24 2.78
N VAL A 43 5.51 3.57 2.59
CA VAL A 43 6.63 4.36 2.05
C VAL A 43 7.11 3.84 0.68
N GLU A 44 6.16 3.49 -0.16
CA GLU A 44 6.38 3.11 -1.56
C GLU A 44 5.20 3.57 -2.42
N HIS A 45 5.20 3.25 -3.71
CA HIS A 45 4.15 3.62 -4.65
C HIS A 45 3.94 2.53 -5.70
N ILE A 46 2.83 2.60 -6.43
CA ILE A 46 2.40 1.53 -7.32
C ILE A 46 3.33 1.30 -8.52
N ASP A 47 4.00 2.33 -9.01
CA ASP A 47 4.89 2.19 -10.17
C ASP A 47 6.13 1.32 -9.90
N ARG A 48 6.48 1.08 -8.64
CA ARG A 48 7.54 0.12 -8.27
C ARG A 48 7.23 -1.32 -8.65
N TYR A 49 5.98 -1.63 -8.94
CA TYR A 49 5.52 -2.94 -9.37
C TYR A 49 5.49 -3.11 -10.89
N ASP A 50 6.00 -2.12 -11.67
CA ASP A 50 5.91 -2.09 -13.14
C ASP A 50 6.45 -3.36 -13.80
N GLU A 51 7.62 -3.84 -13.40
CA GLU A 51 8.24 -5.06 -13.96
C GLU A 51 7.36 -6.31 -13.72
N PHE A 52 6.88 -6.47 -12.49
CA PHE A 52 6.00 -7.59 -12.13
C PHE A 52 4.64 -7.50 -12.83
N ALA A 53 4.07 -6.29 -12.90
CA ALA A 53 2.80 -6.06 -13.55
C ALA A 53 2.86 -6.32 -15.05
N ARG A 54 3.95 -5.90 -15.72
CA ARG A 54 4.19 -6.21 -17.14
C ARG A 54 4.33 -7.71 -17.38
N PHE A 55 5.11 -8.40 -16.55
CA PHE A 55 5.24 -9.84 -16.62
C PHE A 55 3.89 -10.55 -16.59
N LEU A 56 3.00 -10.15 -15.70
CA LEU A 56 1.66 -10.72 -15.60
C LEU A 56 0.77 -10.31 -16.79
N ALA A 57 0.87 -9.07 -17.25
CA ALA A 57 0.11 -8.61 -18.39
C ALA A 57 0.51 -9.37 -19.68
N GLU A 58 1.77 -9.69 -19.88
CA GLU A 58 2.23 -10.57 -20.97
C GLU A 58 1.61 -11.99 -20.91
N LYS A 59 1.19 -12.42 -19.70
CA LYS A 59 0.48 -13.70 -19.49
C LYS A 59 -1.04 -13.57 -19.63
N GLY A 60 -1.54 -12.39 -19.99
CA GLY A 60 -2.98 -12.16 -20.21
C GLY A 60 -3.73 -11.65 -18.99
N TYR A 61 -3.05 -11.25 -17.92
CA TYR A 61 -3.70 -10.63 -16.76
C TYR A 61 -3.84 -9.12 -16.97
N TYR A 62 -5.02 -8.57 -16.72
CA TYR A 62 -5.14 -7.14 -16.51
C TYR A 62 -4.68 -6.82 -15.08
N VAL A 63 -3.62 -6.02 -14.98
CA VAL A 63 -3.06 -5.64 -13.69
C VAL A 63 -3.38 -4.17 -13.42
N VAL A 64 -3.78 -3.84 -12.20
CA VAL A 64 -4.11 -2.49 -11.79
C VAL A 64 -3.72 -2.26 -10.34
N GLY A 65 -3.33 -1.05 -10.02
CA GLY A 65 -3.10 -0.63 -8.66
C GLY A 65 -3.11 0.90 -8.56
N HIS A 66 -3.10 1.41 -7.34
CA HIS A 66 -3.09 2.85 -7.11
C HIS A 66 -2.10 3.18 -5.99
N ASP A 67 -1.63 4.41 -5.99
CA ASP A 67 -0.94 4.98 -4.83
C ASP A 67 -1.97 5.19 -3.73
N HIS A 68 -1.77 4.56 -2.56
CA HIS A 68 -2.65 4.80 -1.42
C HIS A 68 -2.65 6.27 -1.02
N LEU A 69 -3.75 6.74 -0.46
CA LEU A 69 -3.83 8.10 0.10
C LEU A 69 -2.59 8.39 0.96
N GLY A 70 -1.96 9.55 0.75
CA GLY A 70 -0.70 9.91 1.42
C GLY A 70 0.56 9.25 0.85
N HIS A 71 0.49 8.61 -0.33
CA HIS A 71 1.62 7.98 -1.01
C HIS A 71 1.72 8.41 -2.47
N GLY A 72 2.92 8.26 -3.03
CA GLY A 72 3.18 8.47 -4.45
C GLY A 72 2.64 9.81 -4.95
N LYS A 73 1.78 9.74 -5.97
CA LYS A 73 1.09 10.91 -6.54
C LYS A 73 -0.30 11.17 -5.91
N SER A 74 -0.74 10.34 -4.93
CA SER A 74 -2.03 10.47 -4.23
C SER A 74 -1.92 11.36 -2.99
N VAL A 75 -1.46 12.58 -3.20
CA VAL A 75 -1.31 13.63 -2.19
C VAL A 75 -1.75 14.97 -2.75
N THR A 76 -2.24 15.86 -1.90
CA THR A 76 -2.57 17.24 -2.28
C THR A 76 -1.32 18.12 -2.41
N SER A 77 -0.25 17.75 -1.68
CA SER A 77 1.06 18.43 -1.69
C SER A 77 2.13 17.49 -1.13
N LYS A 78 3.42 17.76 -1.40
CA LYS A 78 4.55 16.90 -1.00
C LYS A 78 4.69 16.75 0.52
N ASP A 79 4.33 17.75 1.29
CA ASP A 79 4.32 17.71 2.76
C ASP A 79 3.27 16.76 3.33
N LYS A 80 2.24 16.38 2.54
CA LYS A 80 1.23 15.39 2.93
C LYS A 80 1.62 13.93 2.67
N LEU A 81 2.80 13.66 2.13
CA LEU A 81 3.32 12.28 2.06
C LEU A 81 3.34 11.66 3.47
N GLY A 82 2.81 10.46 3.62
CA GLY A 82 2.71 9.76 4.90
C GLY A 82 1.65 10.31 5.86
N PHE A 83 0.72 11.12 5.38
CA PHE A 83 -0.48 11.54 6.09
C PHE A 83 -1.71 11.00 5.38
N PHE A 84 -2.62 10.34 6.10
CA PHE A 84 -3.83 9.81 5.47
C PHE A 84 -4.99 10.81 5.56
N HIS A 85 -5.43 11.12 6.78
CA HIS A 85 -6.53 12.05 7.01
C HIS A 85 -6.69 12.27 8.52
N GLU A 86 -7.19 13.43 8.95
CA GLU A 86 -7.29 13.82 10.36
C GLU A 86 -8.04 12.82 11.25
N SER A 87 -9.12 12.22 10.77
CA SER A 87 -10.01 11.37 11.60
C SER A 87 -10.31 9.99 11.01
N LYS A 88 -10.44 9.85 9.69
CA LYS A 88 -10.97 8.65 9.02
C LYS A 88 -10.01 8.01 8.03
N GLY A 89 -8.69 8.23 8.17
CA GLY A 89 -7.68 7.84 7.18
C GLY A 89 -7.79 6.38 6.73
N ASN A 90 -7.90 5.44 7.66
CA ASN A 90 -8.04 4.03 7.33
C ASN A 90 -9.32 3.72 6.52
N THR A 91 -10.44 4.33 6.89
CA THR A 91 -11.72 4.15 6.19
C THR A 91 -11.61 4.64 4.74
N TYR A 92 -10.94 5.77 4.52
CA TYR A 92 -10.77 6.33 3.19
C TYR A 92 -9.81 5.48 2.34
N VAL A 93 -8.68 5.04 2.89
CA VAL A 93 -7.76 4.14 2.18
C VAL A 93 -8.46 2.85 1.74
N ILE A 94 -9.24 2.20 2.63
CA ILE A 94 -10.03 1.01 2.27
C ILE A 94 -11.13 1.35 1.25
N GLY A 95 -11.77 2.51 1.40
CA GLY A 95 -12.77 3.00 0.46
C GLY A 95 -12.20 3.27 -0.94
N ASP A 96 -10.96 3.74 -1.04
CA ASP A 96 -10.27 3.99 -2.31
C ASP A 96 -9.87 2.68 -2.99
N ILE A 97 -9.41 1.66 -2.23
CA ILE A 97 -9.22 0.30 -2.75
C ILE A 97 -10.53 -0.23 -3.35
N HIS A 98 -11.65 -0.04 -2.66
CA HIS A 98 -12.96 -0.47 -3.14
C HIS A 98 -13.44 0.34 -4.35
N HIS A 99 -13.13 1.63 -4.40
CA HIS A 99 -13.47 2.49 -5.54
C HIS A 99 -12.75 2.02 -6.81
N LEU A 100 -11.44 1.74 -6.73
CA LEU A 100 -10.68 1.18 -7.84
C LEU A 100 -11.26 -0.16 -8.31
N ARG A 101 -11.63 -1.05 -7.38
CA ARG A 101 -12.29 -2.31 -7.74
C ARG A 101 -13.59 -2.08 -8.51
N LYS A 102 -14.42 -1.12 -8.07
CA LYS A 102 -15.67 -0.79 -8.78
C LYS A 102 -15.42 -0.29 -10.20
N ILE A 103 -14.43 0.58 -10.40
CA ILE A 103 -14.01 1.05 -11.72
C ILE A 103 -13.60 -0.14 -12.59
N THR A 104 -12.74 -1.00 -12.07
CA THR A 104 -12.20 -2.15 -12.80
C THR A 104 -13.28 -3.21 -13.12
N LYS A 105 -14.18 -3.51 -12.16
CA LYS A 105 -15.27 -4.46 -12.37
C LYS A 105 -16.28 -3.98 -13.42
N LYS A 106 -16.49 -2.68 -13.59
CA LYS A 106 -17.31 -2.15 -14.70
C LYS A 106 -16.70 -2.48 -16.06
N LYS A 107 -15.36 -2.46 -16.16
CA LYS A 107 -14.61 -2.75 -17.40
C LYS A 107 -14.50 -4.26 -17.66
N TYR A 108 -14.38 -5.08 -16.61
CA TYR A 108 -14.15 -6.53 -16.67
C TYR A 108 -15.12 -7.29 -15.75
N LYS A 109 -16.39 -7.43 -16.18
CA LYS A 109 -17.49 -7.97 -15.34
C LYS A 109 -17.33 -9.46 -15.04
N ASP A 110 -16.98 -10.24 -16.05
CA ASP A 110 -17.12 -11.70 -16.05
C ASP A 110 -15.78 -12.45 -16.01
N VAL A 111 -14.70 -11.76 -15.58
CA VAL A 111 -13.40 -12.39 -15.39
C VAL A 111 -13.07 -12.55 -13.91
N PRO A 112 -12.32 -13.59 -13.54
CA PRO A 112 -11.85 -13.79 -12.16
C PRO A 112 -11.10 -12.56 -11.65
N TYR A 113 -11.34 -12.18 -10.39
CA TYR A 113 -10.76 -11.01 -9.76
C TYR A 113 -9.89 -11.40 -8.58
N PHE A 114 -8.60 -11.16 -8.69
CA PHE A 114 -7.63 -11.42 -7.65
C PHE A 114 -7.10 -10.11 -7.04
N MET A 115 -6.67 -10.19 -5.80
CA MET A 115 -6.02 -9.07 -5.13
C MET A 115 -4.68 -9.50 -4.52
N LEU A 116 -3.69 -8.60 -4.58
CA LEU A 116 -2.40 -8.78 -3.92
C LEU A 116 -2.17 -7.61 -2.98
N GLY A 117 -1.81 -7.89 -1.73
CA GLY A 117 -1.37 -6.90 -0.76
C GLY A 117 0.01 -7.22 -0.24
N HIS A 118 0.92 -6.25 -0.32
CA HIS A 118 2.28 -6.38 0.18
C HIS A 118 2.51 -5.51 1.43
N SER A 119 3.12 -6.06 2.46
CA SER A 119 3.47 -5.34 3.70
C SER A 119 2.25 -4.60 4.28
N MET A 120 2.26 -3.26 4.40
CA MET A 120 1.08 -2.47 4.80
C MET A 120 -0.14 -2.80 3.93
N GLY A 121 0.03 -2.94 2.61
CA GLY A 121 -1.04 -3.34 1.70
C GLY A 121 -1.62 -4.71 2.03
N SER A 122 -0.86 -5.62 2.64
CA SER A 122 -1.36 -6.92 3.10
C SER A 122 -2.31 -6.77 4.28
N PHE A 123 -2.07 -5.83 5.18
CA PHE A 123 -2.99 -5.52 6.29
C PHE A 123 -4.26 -4.85 5.79
N LEU A 124 -4.12 -3.89 4.87
CA LEU A 124 -5.25 -3.25 4.21
C LEU A 124 -6.11 -4.27 3.45
N LEU A 125 -5.47 -5.20 2.72
CA LEU A 125 -6.18 -6.25 1.99
C LEU A 125 -6.94 -7.19 2.93
N ARG A 126 -6.35 -7.63 4.04
CA ARG A 126 -7.04 -8.47 5.02
C ARG A 126 -8.29 -7.78 5.59
N GLN A 127 -8.18 -6.49 5.94
CA GLN A 127 -9.33 -5.70 6.40
C GLN A 127 -10.36 -5.51 5.28
N TYR A 128 -9.90 -5.26 4.06
CA TYR A 128 -10.73 -5.13 2.87
C TYR A 128 -11.57 -6.40 2.63
N LEU A 129 -10.95 -7.58 2.73
CA LEU A 129 -11.63 -8.86 2.55
C LEU A 129 -12.74 -9.09 3.58
N GLY A 130 -12.54 -8.66 4.82
CA GLY A 130 -13.57 -8.73 5.85
C GLY A 130 -14.78 -7.82 5.59
N LEU A 131 -14.61 -6.75 4.79
CA LEU A 131 -15.68 -5.78 4.48
C LEU A 131 -16.30 -6.00 3.09
N TYR A 132 -15.49 -6.40 2.10
CA TYR A 132 -15.83 -6.41 0.68
C TYR A 132 -15.31 -7.65 -0.04
N GLY A 133 -15.13 -8.77 0.65
CA GLY A 133 -14.54 -10.00 0.10
C GLY A 133 -15.37 -10.68 -0.99
N ASP A 134 -16.67 -10.44 -1.01
CA ASP A 134 -17.58 -11.07 -1.96
C ASP A 134 -17.17 -10.82 -3.42
N GLY A 135 -17.16 -11.89 -4.21
CA GLY A 135 -16.79 -11.86 -5.63
C GLY A 135 -15.30 -11.62 -5.89
N ILE A 136 -14.42 -11.86 -4.90
CA ILE A 136 -12.97 -12.00 -5.06
C ILE A 136 -12.66 -13.48 -5.23
N SER A 137 -11.96 -13.81 -6.34
CA SER A 137 -11.60 -15.18 -6.71
C SER A 137 -10.42 -15.72 -5.91
N GLY A 138 -9.57 -14.83 -5.38
CA GLY A 138 -8.44 -15.18 -4.54
C GLY A 138 -7.66 -13.96 -4.08
N ALA A 139 -6.92 -14.11 -2.98
CA ALA A 139 -6.10 -13.05 -2.40
C ALA A 139 -4.69 -13.54 -2.07
N ILE A 140 -3.69 -12.74 -2.42
CA ILE A 140 -2.27 -12.97 -2.11
C ILE A 140 -1.88 -11.99 -1.02
N VAL A 141 -1.60 -12.51 0.17
CA VAL A 141 -1.21 -11.74 1.36
C VAL A 141 0.28 -11.95 1.57
N MET A 142 1.09 -10.97 1.14
CA MET A 142 2.54 -11.07 1.08
C MET A 142 3.22 -10.13 2.08
N GLY A 143 4.26 -10.62 2.77
CA GLY A 143 5.00 -9.80 3.74
C GLY A 143 4.15 -9.33 4.92
N THR A 144 3.08 -10.08 5.23
CA THR A 144 2.21 -9.80 6.38
C THR A 144 2.89 -10.19 7.69
N GLY A 145 2.45 -9.60 8.78
CA GLY A 145 2.94 -9.91 10.12
C GLY A 145 1.81 -9.94 11.14
N SER A 146 2.13 -10.47 12.30
CA SER A 146 1.27 -10.36 13.49
C SER A 146 2.10 -9.84 14.64
N LYS A 147 1.57 -8.91 15.38
CA LYS A 147 2.15 -8.40 16.63
C LYS A 147 1.14 -8.64 17.75
N SER A 148 1.61 -8.78 18.97
CA SER A 148 0.70 -8.91 20.10
C SER A 148 -0.20 -7.69 20.25
N ASN A 149 -1.45 -7.92 20.64
CA ASN A 149 -2.43 -6.85 20.87
C ASN A 149 -1.93 -5.80 21.86
N LEU A 150 -1.16 -6.24 22.87
CA LEU A 150 -0.56 -5.33 23.86
C LEU A 150 0.41 -4.35 23.20
N LEU A 151 1.32 -4.83 22.33
CA LEU A 151 2.30 -3.98 21.65
C LEU A 151 1.62 -2.99 20.68
N LEU A 152 0.59 -3.44 19.97
CA LEU A 152 -0.18 -2.59 19.05
C LEU A 152 -0.96 -1.52 19.82
N THR A 153 -1.55 -1.88 20.96
CA THR A 153 -2.25 -0.93 21.82
C THR A 153 -1.29 0.09 22.42
N ALA A 154 -0.12 -0.34 22.89
CA ALA A 154 0.92 0.57 23.37
C ALA A 154 1.38 1.55 22.27
N GLY A 155 1.58 1.08 21.04
CA GLY A 155 1.90 1.94 19.90
C GLY A 155 0.82 2.99 19.60
N LYS A 156 -0.46 2.61 19.69
CA LYS A 156 -1.58 3.56 19.53
C LYS A 156 -1.61 4.61 20.64
N VAL A 157 -1.46 4.21 21.90
CA VAL A 157 -1.40 5.13 23.02
C VAL A 157 -0.25 6.11 22.84
N LEU A 158 0.93 5.62 22.45
CA LEU A 158 2.09 6.48 22.17
C LEU A 158 1.80 7.48 21.05
N CYS A 159 1.18 7.05 19.94
CA CYS A 159 0.79 7.95 18.85
C CYS A 159 -0.18 9.04 19.34
N ARG A 160 -1.16 8.70 20.20
CA ARG A 160 -2.09 9.67 20.78
C ARG A 160 -1.40 10.68 21.70
N ILE A 161 -0.49 10.23 22.57
CA ILE A 161 0.28 11.10 23.46
C ILE A 161 1.11 12.08 22.64
N ILE A 162 1.81 11.59 21.61
CA ILE A 162 2.61 12.45 20.73
C ILE A 162 1.71 13.43 19.96
N ALA A 163 0.58 12.97 19.45
CA ALA A 163 -0.37 13.82 18.71
C ALA A 163 -0.98 14.90 19.59
N PHE A 164 -1.24 14.62 20.88
CA PHE A 164 -1.74 15.62 21.82
C PHE A 164 -0.76 16.79 22.00
N GLY A 165 0.55 16.51 22.07
CA GLY A 165 1.55 17.57 22.28
C GLY A 165 2.08 18.19 20.99
N LYS A 166 2.10 17.45 19.86
CA LYS A 166 2.77 17.88 18.62
C LYS A 166 1.88 17.85 17.37
N GLY A 167 0.63 17.44 17.52
CA GLY A 167 -0.32 17.31 16.41
C GLY A 167 -0.19 15.99 15.63
N TRP A 168 -1.25 15.64 14.91
CA TRP A 168 -1.35 14.38 14.15
C TRP A 168 -0.40 14.30 12.94
N GLU A 169 0.04 15.42 12.41
CA GLU A 169 0.97 15.47 11.27
C GLU A 169 2.44 15.34 11.68
N TYR A 170 2.73 15.27 12.99
CA TYR A 170 4.10 15.13 13.47
C TYR A 170 4.74 13.81 13.01
N ARG A 171 5.98 13.90 12.52
CA ARG A 171 6.78 12.76 12.05
C ARG A 171 7.72 12.30 13.16
N SER A 172 7.29 11.31 13.93
CA SER A 172 8.03 10.83 15.10
C SER A 172 9.15 9.86 14.72
N LYS A 173 10.39 10.27 14.93
CA LYS A 173 11.56 9.37 14.80
C LYS A 173 11.46 8.16 15.74
N LEU A 174 10.91 8.35 16.94
CA LEU A 174 10.70 7.26 17.91
C LEU A 174 9.76 6.19 17.34
N VAL A 175 8.57 6.58 16.86
CA VAL A 175 7.60 5.66 16.29
C VAL A 175 8.14 4.98 15.03
N ASN A 176 8.84 5.75 14.18
CA ASN A 176 9.50 5.21 12.99
C ASN A 176 10.55 4.14 13.35
N ASN A 177 11.40 4.40 14.34
CA ASN A 177 12.41 3.44 14.79
C ASN A 177 11.78 2.20 15.42
N MET A 178 10.66 2.31 16.12
CA MET A 178 9.91 1.15 16.62
C MET A 178 9.34 0.30 15.49
N ALA A 179 8.92 0.93 14.38
CA ALA A 179 8.36 0.24 13.22
C ALA A 179 9.44 -0.44 12.36
N PHE A 180 10.56 0.24 12.09
CA PHE A 180 11.56 -0.16 11.08
C PHE A 180 12.97 -0.35 11.61
N GLY A 181 13.32 0.20 12.77
CA GLY A 181 14.71 0.28 13.26
C GLY A 181 15.44 -1.05 13.47
N GLY A 182 14.73 -2.17 13.42
CA GLY A 182 15.28 -3.52 13.49
C GLY A 182 15.61 -4.18 12.15
N PHE A 183 15.05 -3.67 11.05
CA PHE A 183 15.02 -4.42 9.78
C PHE A 183 16.40 -4.53 9.12
N ASN A 184 17.20 -3.45 9.17
CA ASN A 184 18.54 -3.45 8.56
C ASN A 184 19.66 -3.99 9.48
N LYS A 185 19.37 -4.34 10.75
CA LYS A 185 20.41 -4.76 11.73
C LYS A 185 21.21 -6.00 11.32
N LYS A 186 20.65 -6.85 10.46
CA LYS A 186 21.27 -8.09 9.99
C LYS A 186 22.11 -7.90 8.70
N PHE A 187 22.11 -6.70 8.14
CA PHE A 187 22.80 -6.36 6.91
C PHE A 187 23.98 -5.43 7.21
N SER A 188 25.02 -5.43 6.36
CA SER A 188 26.20 -4.59 6.58
C SER A 188 25.83 -3.11 6.56
N GLN A 189 26.52 -2.31 7.38
CA GLN A 189 26.23 -0.87 7.53
C GLN A 189 26.81 -0.01 6.39
N GLU A 190 27.45 -0.61 5.41
CA GLU A 190 28.10 0.10 4.29
C GLU A 190 27.13 0.53 3.19
N THR A 191 25.86 0.20 3.33
CA THR A 191 24.82 0.45 2.35
C THR A 191 23.81 1.49 2.84
N ASN A 192 22.92 1.90 1.96
CA ASN A 192 21.99 3.02 2.17
C ASN A 192 20.86 2.78 3.22
N GLY A 193 20.97 1.76 4.06
CA GLY A 193 19.98 1.43 5.10
C GLY A 193 18.72 0.73 4.58
N SER A 194 18.68 0.36 3.30
CA SER A 194 17.52 -0.27 2.63
C SER A 194 17.78 -1.70 2.19
N ASP A 195 18.86 -2.34 2.64
CA ASP A 195 19.28 -3.68 2.18
C ASP A 195 18.34 -4.80 2.59
N TRP A 196 17.59 -4.60 3.65
CA TRP A 196 16.55 -5.51 4.10
C TRP A 196 15.41 -5.69 3.09
N LEU A 197 15.25 -4.76 2.13
CA LEU A 197 14.19 -4.78 1.13
C LEU A 197 14.43 -5.79 0.00
N SER A 198 15.69 -6.01 -0.38
CA SER A 198 16.01 -6.89 -1.51
C SER A 198 17.43 -7.42 -1.44
N ARG A 199 17.60 -8.71 -1.82
CA ARG A 199 18.94 -9.27 -2.05
C ARG A 199 19.63 -8.69 -3.29
N ASN A 200 18.86 -8.11 -4.21
CA ASN A 200 19.42 -7.40 -5.35
C ASN A 200 19.75 -5.96 -4.96
N PRO A 201 21.03 -5.56 -4.92
CA PRO A 201 21.44 -4.22 -4.50
C PRO A 201 20.91 -3.12 -5.42
N VAL A 202 20.64 -3.41 -6.69
CA VAL A 202 20.05 -2.46 -7.64
C VAL A 202 18.65 -2.06 -7.18
N ASN A 203 17.86 -3.00 -6.66
CA ASN A 203 16.50 -2.72 -6.19
C ASN A 203 16.50 -1.90 -4.89
N SER A 204 17.40 -2.20 -3.94
CA SER A 204 17.52 -1.42 -2.71
C SER A 204 18.04 0.00 -2.98
N GLN A 205 18.98 0.17 -3.93
CA GLN A 205 19.46 1.48 -4.36
C GLN A 205 18.38 2.30 -5.08
N LYS A 206 17.58 1.67 -5.97
CA LYS A 206 16.43 2.35 -6.61
C LYS A 206 15.46 2.89 -5.56
N TYR A 207 15.13 2.06 -4.56
CA TYR A 207 14.27 2.49 -3.45
C TYR A 207 14.86 3.66 -2.67
N ALA A 208 16.12 3.58 -2.28
CA ALA A 208 16.78 4.61 -1.47
C ALA A 208 16.93 5.96 -2.19
N LYS A 209 17.02 5.95 -3.52
CA LYS A 209 17.13 7.17 -4.36
C LYS A 209 15.76 7.74 -4.76
N ASP A 210 14.68 7.00 -4.54
CA ASP A 210 13.35 7.45 -4.93
C ASP A 210 12.78 8.43 -3.90
N PRO A 211 12.50 9.70 -4.27
CA PRO A 211 11.95 10.69 -3.35
C PRO A 211 10.54 10.31 -2.84
N LEU A 212 9.81 9.46 -3.58
CA LEU A 212 8.50 8.93 -3.15
C LEU A 212 8.62 7.75 -2.18
N CYS A 213 9.84 7.29 -1.90
CA CYS A 213 10.16 6.23 -0.96
C CYS A 213 11.03 6.71 0.23
N SER A 214 11.24 8.02 0.39
CA SER A 214 12.19 8.59 1.37
C SER A 214 11.53 9.48 2.43
N PHE A 215 10.25 9.28 2.72
CA PHE A 215 9.54 10.04 3.74
C PHE A 215 9.28 9.23 5.01
N VAL A 216 9.06 9.92 6.12
CA VAL A 216 8.65 9.33 7.39
C VAL A 216 7.14 9.51 7.55
N PHE A 217 6.43 8.48 7.97
CA PHE A 217 5.01 8.56 8.28
C PHE A 217 4.74 9.56 9.42
N THR A 218 3.61 10.23 9.32
CA THR A 218 3.05 10.98 10.44
C THR A 218 2.50 10.02 11.51
N VAL A 219 2.36 10.47 12.74
CA VAL A 219 1.71 9.66 13.79
C VAL A 219 0.25 9.34 13.43
N ASN A 220 -0.39 10.19 12.61
CA ASN A 220 -1.70 9.93 12.03
C ASN A 220 -1.74 8.65 11.19
N ALA A 221 -0.75 8.41 10.33
CA ALA A 221 -0.73 7.24 9.47
C ALA A 221 -0.27 5.96 10.21
N TYR A 222 0.62 6.08 11.20
CA TYR A 222 0.98 4.94 12.06
C TYR A 222 -0.19 4.44 12.92
N TYR A 223 -1.03 5.34 13.41
CA TYR A 223 -2.15 5.00 14.27
C TYR A 223 -3.14 4.00 13.63
N PRO A 224 -3.66 4.21 12.40
CA PRO A 224 -4.56 3.25 11.75
C PRO A 224 -3.86 1.97 11.28
N VAL A 225 -2.60 2.03 10.87
CA VAL A 225 -1.85 0.80 10.53
C VAL A 225 -1.75 -0.12 11.75
N SER A 226 -1.57 0.42 12.95
CA SER A 226 -1.67 -0.36 14.19
C SER A 226 -3.07 -0.90 14.46
N TYR A 227 -4.13 -0.21 14.00
CA TYR A 227 -5.52 -0.65 14.14
C TYR A 227 -5.85 -1.84 13.24
N THR A 228 -5.31 -1.90 12.01
CA THR A 228 -5.57 -3.00 11.07
C THR A 228 -5.06 -4.36 11.56
N HIS A 229 -4.11 -4.37 12.49
CA HIS A 229 -3.65 -5.61 13.14
C HIS A 229 -4.62 -6.12 14.22
N LEU A 230 -5.38 -5.22 14.88
CA LEU A 230 -6.25 -5.56 16.02
C LEU A 230 -7.67 -6.00 15.62
N THR A 231 -8.14 -5.53 14.47
CA THR A 231 -9.57 -5.66 14.08
C THR A 231 -9.84 -6.77 13.07
N LEU A 232 -8.85 -7.63 12.80
CA LEU A 232 -9.11 -8.78 11.96
C LEU A 232 -9.94 -9.80 12.73
N PRO A 233 -11.14 -10.16 12.25
CA PRO A 233 -11.79 -11.34 12.77
C PRO A 233 -10.83 -12.51 12.61
N THR A 234 -10.63 -13.27 13.68
CA THR A 234 -9.99 -14.57 13.61
C THR A 234 -10.94 -15.45 12.80
N ILE A 235 -10.73 -15.51 11.49
CA ILE A 235 -11.40 -16.51 10.69
C ILE A 235 -10.63 -17.80 11.00
N LEU A 236 -11.20 -18.60 11.88
CA LEU A 236 -10.84 -20.00 12.09
C LEU A 236 -11.32 -20.81 10.88
#